data_3153c887df55addd02d239b853ca6489
#
_entry.id   3153c887df55addd02d239b853ca6489
#
_cell.length_a   1.000
_cell.length_b   1.000
_cell.length_c   1.000
_cell.angle_alpha   90.00
_cell.angle_beta   90.00
_cell.angle_gamma   90.00
#
_symmetry.space_group_name_H-M   'P 1'
#
loop_
_entity.id
_entity.type
_entity.pdbx_description
1 polymer ?
#
loop_
_entity_poly.entity_id
_entity_poly.type
_entity_poly.pdbx_seq_one_letter_code
_entity_poly.pdbx_strand_id
1 'polypeptide(L)'
;MADGGVSTYIMLITALLVSSSVSAVLIQEWSSTSRIIQQQQRGLQLTEELGIDFAGDPMNVNIDRSGTEHEITFYVLNTGEHPMDQTKFQVLVDGLAIPNTAVSISFVGTPTPTEWNPNVLIEVAVTNTSFNSYTDNTDISVFVTATSEVVSGVSSSASFNKEVRLNG
;
A
#
# COMPACT_ATOMS: atom_id res chain seq x y z
N MET A 1 -50.98 -54.91 -5.18
CA MET A 1 -49.65 -54.68 -4.58
C MET A 1 -48.64 -54.19 -5.60
N ALA A 2 -48.89 -53.04 -6.23
CA ALA A 2 -47.99 -52.47 -7.21
C ALA A 2 -47.60 -50.98 -6.90
N ASP A 3 -48.02 -50.49 -5.74
CA ASP A 3 -47.87 -49.04 -5.41
C ASP A 3 -46.57 -48.71 -4.66
N GLY A 4 -45.88 -49.71 -4.09
CA GLY A 4 -44.64 -49.47 -3.35
C GLY A 4 -43.42 -49.15 -4.22
N GLY A 5 -43.40 -49.65 -5.48
CA GLY A 5 -42.26 -49.45 -6.39
C GLY A 5 -42.16 -48.02 -6.92
N VAL A 6 -43.28 -47.41 -7.29
CA VAL A 6 -43.31 -46.04 -7.85
C VAL A 6 -42.93 -45.01 -6.80
N SER A 7 -43.44 -45.15 -5.58
CA SER A 7 -43.08 -44.27 -4.46
C SER A 7 -41.58 -44.32 -4.12
N THR A 8 -40.99 -45.51 -4.13
CA THR A 8 -39.56 -45.70 -3.89
C THR A 8 -38.71 -45.06 -4.98
N TYR A 9 -39.10 -45.19 -6.26
CA TYR A 9 -38.42 -44.54 -7.36
C TYR A 9 -38.48 -42.99 -7.28
N ILE A 10 -39.64 -42.44 -6.96
CA ILE A 10 -39.80 -40.97 -6.80
C ILE A 10 -38.93 -40.48 -5.66
N MET A 11 -38.91 -41.20 -4.52
CA MET A 11 -38.08 -40.84 -3.37
C MET A 11 -36.57 -40.89 -3.72
N LEU A 12 -36.15 -41.86 -4.50
CA LEU A 12 -34.76 -42.03 -4.91
C LEU A 12 -34.31 -40.94 -5.89
N ILE A 13 -35.15 -40.59 -6.86
CA ILE A 13 -34.89 -39.49 -7.81
C ILE A 13 -34.86 -38.15 -7.04
N THR A 14 -35.76 -37.92 -6.11
CA THR A 14 -35.79 -36.69 -5.31
C THR A 14 -34.52 -36.58 -4.44
N ALA A 15 -34.12 -37.66 -3.80
CA ALA A 15 -32.87 -37.69 -3.01
C ALA A 15 -31.64 -37.42 -3.84
N LEU A 16 -31.57 -37.98 -5.06
CA LEU A 16 -30.45 -37.72 -6.03
C LEU A 16 -30.43 -36.26 -6.47
N LEU A 17 -31.59 -35.68 -6.79
CA LEU A 17 -31.67 -34.27 -7.21
C LEU A 17 -31.24 -33.32 -6.08
N VAL A 18 -31.73 -33.57 -4.85
CA VAL A 18 -31.35 -32.76 -3.67
C VAL A 18 -29.83 -32.91 -3.39
N SER A 19 -29.30 -34.13 -3.40
CA SER A 19 -27.90 -34.40 -3.16
C SER A 19 -27.00 -33.74 -4.21
N SER A 20 -27.39 -33.78 -5.48
CA SER A 20 -26.59 -33.16 -6.57
C SER A 20 -26.60 -31.64 -6.47
N SER A 21 -27.74 -31.03 -6.12
CA SER A 21 -27.83 -29.58 -5.95
C SER A 21 -27.03 -29.06 -4.76
N VAL A 22 -27.08 -29.78 -3.62
CA VAL A 22 -26.25 -29.47 -2.44
C VAL A 22 -24.76 -29.58 -2.76
N SER A 23 -24.37 -30.65 -3.47
CA SER A 23 -22.97 -30.84 -3.88
C SER A 23 -22.48 -29.72 -4.79
N ALA A 24 -23.31 -29.26 -5.73
CA ALA A 24 -22.96 -28.14 -6.62
C ALA A 24 -22.74 -26.84 -5.85
N VAL A 25 -23.61 -26.52 -4.88
CA VAL A 25 -23.44 -25.34 -4.01
C VAL A 25 -22.17 -25.46 -3.18
N LEU A 26 -21.91 -26.59 -2.57
CA LEU A 26 -20.69 -26.81 -1.78
C LEU A 26 -19.41 -26.63 -2.60
N ILE A 27 -19.39 -27.14 -3.83
CA ILE A 27 -18.23 -26.97 -4.74
C ILE A 27 -18.05 -25.50 -5.10
N GLN A 28 -19.14 -24.77 -5.35
CA GLN A 28 -19.07 -23.34 -5.67
C GLN A 28 -18.56 -22.51 -4.48
N GLU A 29 -19.08 -22.76 -3.27
CA GLU A 29 -18.63 -22.11 -2.03
C GLU A 29 -17.16 -22.43 -1.72
N TRP A 30 -16.75 -23.69 -1.89
CA TRP A 30 -15.35 -24.09 -1.72
C TRP A 30 -14.42 -23.37 -2.71
N SER A 31 -14.84 -23.26 -3.97
CA SER A 31 -14.06 -22.55 -5.00
C SER A 31 -13.92 -21.05 -4.69
N SER A 32 -14.98 -20.39 -4.22
CA SER A 32 -14.94 -18.98 -3.83
C SER A 32 -14.06 -18.76 -2.60
N THR A 33 -14.18 -19.61 -1.58
CA THR A 33 -13.35 -19.57 -0.37
C THR A 33 -11.87 -19.78 -0.69
N SER A 34 -11.56 -20.73 -1.57
CA SER A 34 -10.18 -21.01 -1.99
C SER A 34 -9.55 -19.79 -2.69
N ARG A 35 -10.31 -19.08 -3.54
CA ARG A 35 -9.82 -17.85 -4.19
C ARG A 35 -9.54 -16.73 -3.20
N ILE A 36 -10.41 -16.54 -2.20
CA ILE A 36 -10.22 -15.54 -1.14
C ILE A 36 -8.95 -15.83 -0.34
N ILE A 37 -8.75 -17.09 0.06
CA ILE A 37 -7.54 -17.51 0.79
C ILE A 37 -6.28 -17.25 -0.05
N GLN A 38 -6.30 -17.58 -1.34
CA GLN A 38 -5.17 -17.30 -2.24
C GLN A 38 -4.87 -15.81 -2.38
N GLN A 39 -5.91 -14.97 -2.48
CA GLN A 39 -5.72 -13.52 -2.52
C GLN A 39 -5.14 -12.97 -1.22
N GLN A 40 -5.60 -13.46 -0.07
CA GLN A 40 -5.04 -13.07 1.23
C GLN A 40 -3.57 -13.48 1.36
N GLN A 41 -3.23 -14.70 0.97
CA GLN A 41 -1.83 -15.18 0.99
C GLN A 41 -0.94 -14.33 0.09
N ARG A 42 -1.38 -13.99 -1.13
CA ARG A 42 -0.65 -13.08 -2.03
C ARG A 42 -0.50 -11.68 -1.45
N GLY A 43 -1.54 -11.17 -0.78
CA GLY A 43 -1.48 -9.86 -0.12
C GLY A 43 -0.45 -9.85 1.01
N LEU A 44 -0.39 -10.88 1.83
CA LEU A 44 0.61 -11.03 2.90
C LEU A 44 2.02 -11.15 2.33
N GLN A 45 2.22 -12.01 1.34
CA GLN A 45 3.51 -12.16 0.66
C GLN A 45 3.98 -10.82 0.05
N LEU A 46 3.10 -10.13 -0.68
CA LEU A 46 3.42 -8.82 -1.24
C LEU A 46 3.82 -7.82 -0.15
N THR A 47 3.15 -7.84 1.01
CA THR A 47 3.49 -6.95 2.13
C THR A 47 4.90 -7.20 2.66
N GLU A 48 5.36 -8.45 2.69
CA GLU A 48 6.72 -8.82 3.10
C GLU A 48 7.79 -8.41 2.08
N GLU A 49 7.42 -8.36 0.80
CA GLU A 49 8.30 -7.99 -0.32
C GLU A 49 8.36 -6.47 -0.56
N LEU A 50 7.47 -5.69 0.09
CA LEU A 50 7.47 -4.23 -0.02
C LEU A 50 8.34 -3.59 1.05
N GLY A 51 9.02 -2.52 0.69
CA GLY A 51 9.80 -1.73 1.62
C GLY A 51 10.04 -0.32 1.08
N ILE A 52 9.93 0.66 1.95
CA ILE A 52 10.41 2.01 1.72
C ILE A 52 11.19 2.45 2.95
N ASP A 53 12.22 3.25 2.74
CA ASP A 53 13.00 3.78 3.86
C ASP A 53 13.46 5.21 3.56
N PHE A 54 13.75 5.93 4.64
CA PHE A 54 14.35 7.25 4.56
C PHE A 54 15.78 7.14 4.01
N ALA A 55 16.10 8.00 3.05
CA ALA A 55 17.42 8.06 2.45
C ALA A 55 18.08 9.42 2.73
N GLY A 56 19.35 9.39 3.11
CA GLY A 56 20.13 10.57 3.45
C GLY A 56 20.43 10.69 4.93
N ASP A 57 20.91 11.87 5.34
CA ASP A 57 21.23 12.14 6.73
C ASP A 57 20.00 12.67 7.49
N PRO A 58 19.44 11.90 8.44
CA PRO A 58 18.28 12.34 9.21
C PRO A 58 18.60 13.52 10.12
N MET A 59 19.87 13.79 10.41
CA MET A 59 20.29 14.93 11.22
C MET A 59 20.47 16.22 10.42
N ASN A 60 20.22 16.18 9.10
CA ASN A 60 20.42 17.32 8.22
C ASN A 60 19.39 17.31 7.09
N VAL A 61 18.12 17.49 7.44
CA VAL A 61 17.00 17.59 6.48
C VAL A 61 16.77 19.05 6.13
N ASN A 62 16.73 19.36 4.84
CA ASN A 62 16.60 20.72 4.35
C ASN A 62 15.21 21.30 4.59
N ILE A 63 15.17 22.51 5.13
CA ILE A 63 13.96 23.34 5.20
C ILE A 63 14.22 24.68 4.47
N ASP A 64 13.45 24.92 3.39
CA ASP A 64 13.46 26.21 2.68
C ASP A 64 12.41 27.15 3.27
N ARG A 65 12.88 28.31 3.72
CA ARG A 65 12.07 29.35 4.35
C ARG A 65 11.85 30.59 3.46
N SER A 66 12.24 30.49 2.20
CA SER A 66 12.17 31.62 1.26
C SER A 66 10.73 31.95 0.83
N GLY A 67 9.80 30.97 0.93
CA GLY A 67 8.40 31.10 0.54
C GLY A 67 7.47 31.62 1.65
N THR A 68 6.20 31.83 1.29
CA THR A 68 5.12 32.11 2.26
C THR A 68 4.75 30.89 3.09
N GLU A 69 4.95 29.73 2.55
CA GLU A 69 4.88 28.41 3.21
C GLU A 69 6.27 27.81 3.16
N HIS A 70 6.77 27.35 4.30
CA HIS A 70 8.06 26.67 4.34
C HIS A 70 7.96 25.29 3.71
N GLU A 71 9.03 24.88 3.04
CA GLU A 71 9.17 23.58 2.36
C GLU A 71 10.19 22.73 3.05
N ILE A 72 9.82 21.48 3.34
CA ILE A 72 10.73 20.45 3.87
C ILE A 72 11.00 19.46 2.75
N THR A 73 12.29 19.23 2.44
CA THR A 73 12.73 18.31 1.39
C THR A 73 13.48 17.13 2.02
N PHE A 74 13.05 15.92 1.71
CA PHE A 74 13.70 14.69 2.13
C PHE A 74 13.65 13.62 1.02
N TYR A 75 14.39 12.55 1.21
CA TYR A 75 14.53 11.50 0.20
C TYR A 75 13.99 10.18 0.71
N VAL A 76 13.33 9.43 -0.18
CA VAL A 76 12.77 8.11 0.11
C VAL A 76 13.24 7.11 -0.93
N LEU A 77 13.77 6.00 -0.46
CA LEU A 77 14.24 4.89 -1.29
C LEU A 77 13.22 3.76 -1.28
N ASN A 78 12.90 3.21 -2.45
CA ASN A 78 12.19 1.94 -2.52
C ASN A 78 13.19 0.81 -2.23
N THR A 79 13.09 0.21 -1.05
CA THR A 79 13.94 -0.91 -0.62
C THR A 79 13.30 -2.27 -0.86
N GLY A 80 12.06 -2.29 -1.35
CA GLY A 80 11.32 -3.50 -1.66
C GLY A 80 11.67 -4.11 -3.03
N GLU A 81 10.95 -5.17 -3.39
CA GLU A 81 11.14 -5.90 -4.65
C GLU A 81 10.16 -5.48 -5.74
N HIS A 82 9.17 -4.67 -5.42
CA HIS A 82 8.09 -4.26 -6.33
C HIS A 82 8.03 -2.75 -6.53
N PRO A 83 7.54 -2.28 -7.70
CA PRO A 83 7.34 -0.86 -7.95
C PRO A 83 6.23 -0.29 -7.05
N MET A 84 6.43 0.96 -6.64
CA MET A 84 5.50 1.74 -5.84
C MET A 84 4.72 2.73 -6.71
N ASP A 85 3.46 2.96 -6.36
CA ASP A 85 2.59 3.93 -7.01
C ASP A 85 2.79 5.31 -6.38
N GLN A 86 3.49 6.20 -7.09
CA GLN A 86 3.75 7.56 -6.62
C GLN A 86 2.49 8.41 -6.38
N THR A 87 1.35 8.01 -6.97
CA THR A 87 0.07 8.72 -6.77
C THR A 87 -0.62 8.34 -5.47
N LYS A 88 -0.21 7.23 -4.85
CA LYS A 88 -0.72 6.69 -3.59
C LYS A 88 0.33 6.83 -2.48
N PHE A 89 0.80 8.04 -2.32
CA PHE A 89 1.82 8.42 -1.35
C PHE A 89 1.20 9.36 -0.31
N GLN A 90 1.48 9.12 0.95
CA GLN A 90 0.98 9.95 2.06
C GLN A 90 2.11 10.28 3.02
N VAL A 91 2.12 11.53 3.45
CA VAL A 91 3.10 12.07 4.40
C VAL A 91 2.39 12.65 5.61
N LEU A 92 2.89 12.34 6.80
CA LEU A 92 2.56 13.03 8.03
C LEU A 92 3.85 13.64 8.61
N VAL A 93 3.77 14.90 9.03
CA VAL A 93 4.85 15.61 9.71
C VAL A 93 4.35 16.00 11.10
N ASP A 94 5.01 15.54 12.15
CA ASP A 94 4.57 15.70 13.55
C ASP A 94 3.10 15.30 13.78
N GLY A 95 2.67 14.24 13.08
CA GLY A 95 1.28 13.76 13.14
C GLY A 95 0.28 14.59 12.32
N LEU A 96 0.71 15.67 11.69
CA LEU A 96 -0.11 16.45 10.75
C LEU A 96 -0.08 15.79 9.37
N ALA A 97 -1.24 15.35 8.88
CA ALA A 97 -1.37 14.82 7.54
C ALA A 97 -1.24 15.93 6.49
N ILE A 98 -0.30 15.79 5.57
CA ILE A 98 -0.08 16.75 4.49
C ILE A 98 -0.96 16.36 3.30
N PRO A 99 -1.77 17.29 2.76
CA PRO A 99 -2.58 16.99 1.58
C PRO A 99 -1.70 16.74 0.36
N ASN A 100 -2.10 15.82 -0.51
CA ASN A 100 -1.32 15.44 -1.70
C ASN A 100 -1.03 16.63 -2.64
N THR A 101 -1.84 17.68 -2.60
CA THR A 101 -1.63 18.91 -3.36
C THR A 101 -0.44 19.75 -2.87
N ALA A 102 0.01 19.49 -1.64
CA ALA A 102 1.15 20.13 -0.99
C ALA A 102 2.38 19.21 -0.92
N VAL A 103 2.33 18.07 -1.59
CA VAL A 103 3.43 17.11 -1.73
C VAL A 103 3.87 17.09 -3.19
N SER A 104 5.13 17.36 -3.43
CA SER A 104 5.78 17.21 -4.75
C SER A 104 6.75 16.06 -4.69
N ILE A 105 6.71 15.20 -5.70
CA ILE A 105 7.59 14.03 -5.83
C ILE A 105 8.37 14.14 -7.11
N SER A 106 9.68 14.02 -7.04
CA SER A 106 10.57 13.97 -8.20
C SER A 106 11.51 12.76 -8.11
N PHE A 107 11.84 12.16 -9.26
CA PHE A 107 12.80 11.05 -9.33
C PHE A 107 14.22 11.54 -9.35
N VAL A 108 15.09 10.88 -8.60
CA VAL A 108 16.52 11.18 -8.52
C VAL A 108 17.33 10.11 -9.25
N GLY A 109 18.17 10.53 -10.19
CA GLY A 109 19.05 9.61 -10.90
C GLY A 109 19.48 10.11 -12.29
N THR A 110 20.46 9.44 -12.87
CA THR A 110 20.94 9.71 -14.22
C THR A 110 21.14 8.38 -14.98
N PRO A 111 20.31 8.06 -16.00
CA PRO A 111 19.16 8.85 -16.47
C PRO A 111 18.04 8.93 -15.41
N THR A 112 17.21 9.98 -15.48
CA THR A 112 16.09 10.16 -14.55
C THR A 112 15.08 9.02 -14.74
N PRO A 113 14.77 8.23 -13.68
CA PRO A 113 13.74 7.20 -13.74
C PRO A 113 12.35 7.80 -14.03
N THR A 114 11.45 6.99 -14.55
CA THR A 114 10.04 7.38 -14.84
C THR A 114 9.05 6.66 -13.92
N GLU A 115 9.54 5.66 -13.17
CA GLU A 115 8.73 4.83 -12.28
C GLU A 115 9.50 4.62 -10.97
N TRP A 116 8.77 4.45 -9.88
CA TRP A 116 9.36 4.20 -8.57
C TRP A 116 9.66 2.71 -8.37
N ASN A 117 10.55 2.20 -9.21
CA ASN A 117 11.02 0.82 -9.19
C ASN A 117 11.91 0.52 -7.96
N PRO A 118 12.18 -0.76 -7.66
CA PRO A 118 13.16 -1.15 -6.65
C PRO A 118 14.50 -0.42 -6.79
N ASN A 119 15.05 0.03 -5.67
CA ASN A 119 16.28 0.82 -5.57
C ASN A 119 16.23 2.21 -6.25
N VAL A 120 15.05 2.70 -6.64
CA VAL A 120 14.88 4.06 -7.13
C VAL A 120 14.66 5.01 -5.96
N LEU A 121 15.40 6.12 -5.97
CA LEU A 121 15.31 7.21 -5.03
C LEU A 121 14.33 8.27 -5.54
N ILE A 122 13.45 8.73 -4.68
CA ILE A 122 12.62 9.90 -4.93
C ILE A 122 12.97 11.02 -3.95
N GLU A 123 12.88 12.26 -4.43
CA GLU A 123 12.87 13.46 -3.63
C GLU A 123 11.43 13.84 -3.35
N VAL A 124 11.14 14.12 -2.10
CA VAL A 124 9.80 14.50 -1.62
C VAL A 124 9.92 15.88 -1.01
N ALA A 125 9.25 16.85 -1.61
CA ALA A 125 9.11 18.20 -1.08
C ALA A 125 7.69 18.40 -0.56
N VAL A 126 7.57 18.82 0.69
CA VAL A 126 6.29 19.05 1.37
C VAL A 126 6.20 20.50 1.84
N THR A 127 5.09 21.17 1.53
CA THR A 127 4.84 22.57 1.91
C THR A 127 3.67 22.66 2.87
N ASN A 128 3.81 23.49 3.91
CA ASN A 128 2.70 23.78 4.81
C ASN A 128 2.97 25.04 5.62
N THR A 129 1.93 25.83 5.89
CA THR A 129 2.01 27.00 6.75
C THR A 129 2.41 26.70 8.20
N SER A 130 2.09 25.51 8.70
CA SER A 130 2.48 25.06 10.04
C SER A 130 4.00 24.96 10.20
N PHE A 131 4.74 24.74 9.11
CA PHE A 131 6.19 24.66 9.11
C PHE A 131 6.89 26.01 9.34
N ASN A 132 6.15 27.11 9.20
CA ASN A 132 6.67 28.45 9.46
C ASN A 132 7.10 28.66 10.93
N SER A 133 6.66 27.80 11.84
CA SER A 133 7.09 27.81 13.25
C SER A 133 8.40 27.04 13.51
N TYR A 134 8.88 26.23 12.55
CA TYR A 134 10.08 25.43 12.73
C TYR A 134 11.34 26.28 12.54
N THR A 135 12.29 26.07 13.43
CA THR A 135 13.62 26.70 13.43
C THR A 135 14.69 25.67 13.09
N ASP A 136 15.92 26.15 12.85
CA ASP A 136 17.06 25.26 12.70
C ASP A 136 17.26 24.40 13.95
N ASN A 137 17.72 23.17 13.75
CA ASN A 137 17.89 22.15 14.75
C ASN A 137 16.58 21.71 15.46
N THR A 138 15.41 21.98 14.87
CA THR A 138 14.14 21.40 15.33
C THR A 138 14.10 19.94 14.90
N ASP A 139 13.84 19.04 15.86
CA ASP A 139 13.58 17.63 15.59
C ASP A 139 12.09 17.43 15.31
N ILE A 140 11.76 16.78 14.20
CA ILE A 140 10.41 16.48 13.77
C ILE A 140 10.26 14.99 13.44
N SER A 141 9.03 14.48 13.56
CA SER A 141 8.69 13.12 13.13
C SER A 141 8.12 13.13 11.72
N VAL A 142 8.73 12.37 10.82
CA VAL A 142 8.24 12.17 9.46
C VAL A 142 7.75 10.73 9.32
N PHE A 143 6.45 10.57 9.07
CA PHE A 143 5.83 9.28 8.76
C PHE A 143 5.40 9.27 7.29
N VAL A 144 5.81 8.25 6.58
CA VAL A 144 5.49 8.08 5.15
C VAL A 144 4.85 6.73 4.92
N THR A 145 3.81 6.73 4.10
CA THR A 145 3.18 5.50 3.58
C THR A 145 3.11 5.58 2.06
N ALA A 146 3.52 4.51 1.41
CA ALA A 146 3.36 4.35 -0.04
C ALA A 146 2.70 3.00 -0.34
N THR A 147 1.89 2.97 -1.39
CA THR A 147 1.20 1.76 -1.84
C THR A 147 1.87 1.26 -3.11
N SER A 148 2.01 -0.05 -3.25
CA SER A 148 2.56 -0.67 -4.46
C SER A 148 1.63 -0.47 -5.67
N GLU A 149 2.17 -0.60 -6.86
CA GLU A 149 1.37 -0.93 -8.02
C GLU A 149 0.64 -2.26 -7.83
N VAL A 150 -0.34 -2.52 -8.70
CA VAL A 150 -1.12 -3.77 -8.61
C VAL A 150 -0.28 -4.93 -9.12
N VAL A 151 0.11 -5.83 -8.23
CA VAL A 151 0.86 -7.05 -8.54
C VAL A 151 -0.08 -8.25 -8.43
N SER A 152 -0.29 -8.98 -9.52
CA SER A 152 -1.17 -10.17 -9.54
C SER A 152 -2.58 -9.93 -8.97
N GLY A 153 -3.13 -8.73 -9.19
CA GLY A 153 -4.48 -8.36 -8.75
C GLY A 153 -4.60 -7.92 -7.29
N VAL A 154 -3.49 -7.74 -6.59
CA VAL A 154 -3.43 -7.20 -5.23
C VAL A 154 -2.46 -6.03 -5.15
N SER A 155 -2.69 -5.13 -4.20
CA SER A 155 -1.74 -4.08 -3.83
C SER A 155 -1.60 -4.05 -2.31
N SER A 156 -0.45 -3.66 -1.82
CA SER A 156 -0.20 -3.50 -0.40
C SER A 156 0.59 -2.23 -0.15
N SER A 157 0.76 -1.84 1.12
CA SER A 157 1.43 -0.60 1.48
C SER A 157 2.63 -0.88 2.38
N ALA A 158 3.70 -0.11 2.17
CA ALA A 158 4.84 -0.02 3.07
C ALA A 158 4.87 1.35 3.73
N SER A 159 5.43 1.43 4.92
CA SER A 159 5.56 2.69 5.66
C SER A 159 6.82 2.71 6.48
N PHE A 160 7.32 3.90 6.78
CA PHE A 160 8.33 4.12 7.80
C PHE A 160 7.98 5.34 8.66
N ASN A 161 8.57 5.39 9.84
CA ASN A 161 8.57 6.56 10.72
C ASN A 161 10.02 6.90 11.07
N LYS A 162 10.40 8.16 10.87
CA LYS A 162 11.77 8.64 11.16
C LYS A 162 11.71 9.98 11.86
N GLU A 163 12.48 10.10 12.94
CA GLU A 163 12.79 11.38 13.54
C GLU A 163 13.94 12.03 12.76
N VAL A 164 13.75 13.26 12.36
CA VAL A 164 14.71 14.01 11.55
C VAL A 164 14.91 15.41 12.11
N ARG A 165 16.11 15.98 11.89
CA ARG A 165 16.48 17.33 12.30
C ARG A 165 16.52 18.27 11.13
N LEU A 166 15.82 19.38 11.25
CA LEU A 166 15.74 20.41 10.22
C LEU A 166 16.96 21.33 10.26
N ASN A 167 17.49 21.62 9.07
CA ASN A 167 18.54 22.62 8.82
C ASN A 167 18.26 23.34 7.49
N GLY A 168 18.39 24.68 7.46
CA GLY A 168 18.16 25.49 6.26
C GLY A 168 18.81 26.84 6.30
#